data_0adfcbdbc813c9bb3709e2490624b5ea
#
_entry.id   0adfcbdbc813c9bb3709e2490624b5ea
#
_cell.length_a   1.000
_cell.length_b   1.000
_cell.length_c   1.000
_cell.angle_alpha   90.00
_cell.angle_beta   90.00
_cell.angle_gamma   90.00
#
_symmetry.space_group_name_H-M   'P 1'
#
loop_
_entity.id
_entity.type
_entity.pdbx_description
1 polymer ?
#
loop_
_entity_poly.entity_id
_entity_poly.type
_entity_poly.pdbx_seq_one_letter_code
_entity_poly.pdbx_strand_id
1 'polypeptide(L)'
;MKAATFFSIGLQAVTVLAGCQDNADGFASLNGGTTGGNGGTVVTVSTFDDLKKYASASGKYVIKVSGRITATPFGYEIPVSNDKTIIGIGSTGEIYQGGFGLKPANNVIIRNLKIGKIDVV
;
A
#
# COMPACT_ATOMS: atom_id res chain seq x y z
N MET A 1 9.06 44.91 0.20
CA MET A 1 9.05 44.33 0.20
C MET A 1 8.75 43.41 0.30
N LYS A 2 8.67 43.55 0.15
CA LYS A 2 8.56 42.70 0.19
C LYS A 2 8.37 41.70 0.05
N ALA A 3 8.23 41.79 -0.27
CA ALA A 3 8.02 40.84 -0.50
C ALA A 3 8.14 39.85 -0.48
N ALA A 4 8.47 39.81 -0.59
CA ALA A 4 8.76 38.70 -0.76
C ALA A 4 8.48 37.71 0.12
N THR A 5 8.38 38.04 0.54
CA THR A 5 8.32 37.15 1.05
C THR A 5 7.59 36.22 1.21
N PHE A 6 7.34 36.44 1.11
CA PHE A 6 6.89 35.55 1.23
C PHE A 6 6.74 34.59 0.96
N PHE A 7 6.99 34.61 0.63
CA PHE A 7 7.20 33.94 -0.03
C PHE A 7 7.34 32.76 0.01
N SER A 8 7.66 32.52 -0.54
CA SER A 8 8.16 31.31 -0.64
C SER A 8 7.60 30.37 0.23
N ILE A 9 6.97 30.70 0.89
CA ILE A 9 6.29 30.08 1.84
C ILE A 9 5.49 28.94 1.34
N GLY A 10 4.94 29.02 0.22
CA GLY A 10 4.19 27.96 -0.35
C GLY A 10 4.97 26.69 -0.47
N LEU A 11 6.25 26.78 -0.47
CA LEU A 11 7.07 25.64 -0.56
C LEU A 11 6.87 24.66 0.54
N GLN A 12 6.62 25.11 1.71
CA GLN A 12 6.51 24.23 2.82
C GLN A 12 5.31 23.31 2.68
N ALA A 13 4.28 23.79 2.05
CA ALA A 13 3.12 22.94 1.84
C ALA A 13 3.46 21.74 0.99
N VAL A 14 4.33 21.94 0.02
CA VAL A 14 4.74 20.83 -0.84
C VAL A 14 5.47 19.78 -0.03
N THR A 15 6.31 20.22 0.88
CA THR A 15 7.06 19.29 1.70
C THR A 15 6.14 18.42 2.55
N VAL A 16 5.10 19.00 3.08
CA VAL A 16 4.16 18.24 3.87
C VAL A 16 3.51 17.15 3.06
N LEU A 17 3.17 17.47 1.82
CA LEU A 17 2.52 16.49 0.98
C LEU A 17 3.40 15.28 0.68
N ALA A 18 4.70 15.46 0.74
CA ALA A 18 5.61 14.35 0.47
C ALA A 18 5.37 13.19 1.43
N GLY A 19 4.94 13.48 2.66
CA GLY A 19 4.68 12.43 3.62
C GLY A 19 3.49 11.56 3.29
N CYS A 20 2.66 11.98 2.35
CA CYS A 20 1.47 11.25 1.96
C CYS A 20 1.69 10.37 0.74
N GLN A 21 2.88 10.34 0.22
CA GLN A 21 3.17 9.58 -0.98
C GLN A 21 3.46 8.13 -0.63
N ASP A 22 3.04 7.26 -1.51
CA ASP A 22 3.25 5.82 -1.35
C ASP A 22 4.51 5.38 -2.05
N ASN A 23 5.55 6.17 -1.93
CA ASN A 23 6.83 5.86 -2.55
C ASN A 23 7.71 5.08 -1.59
N ALA A 24 8.54 4.25 -2.17
CA ALA A 24 9.53 3.52 -1.40
C ALA A 24 10.67 4.43 -0.99
N ASP A 25 11.35 4.05 0.08
CA ASP A 25 12.56 4.75 0.52
C ASP A 25 13.67 3.72 0.72
N GLY A 26 14.86 4.20 1.08
CA GLY A 26 16.00 3.33 1.25
C GLY A 26 16.43 2.70 -0.06
N PHE A 27 16.89 1.46 -0.01
CA PHE A 27 17.33 0.77 -1.21
C PHE A 27 16.24 0.64 -2.26
N ALA A 28 15.00 0.55 -1.84
CA ALA A 28 13.89 0.40 -2.76
C ALA A 28 13.67 1.66 -3.59
N SER A 29 14.28 2.76 -3.22
CA SER A 29 14.15 4.00 -3.98
C SER A 29 15.24 4.19 -5.03
N LEU A 30 16.19 3.29 -5.10
CA LEU A 30 17.30 3.40 -6.06
C LEU A 30 16.88 3.00 -7.46
N ASN A 31 17.59 3.50 -8.44
CA ASN A 31 17.42 3.15 -9.87
C ASN A 31 15.97 3.32 -10.34
N GLY A 32 15.37 4.45 -9.98
CA GLY A 32 13.98 4.71 -10.34
C GLY A 32 12.99 4.23 -9.31
N GLY A 33 13.45 3.40 -8.39
CA GLY A 33 12.67 3.06 -7.20
C GLY A 33 11.56 2.07 -7.44
N THR A 34 10.94 1.68 -6.33
CA THR A 34 9.75 0.86 -6.33
C THR A 34 8.56 1.81 -6.24
N THR A 35 7.69 1.77 -7.22
CA THR A 35 6.54 2.67 -7.32
C THR A 35 5.22 2.01 -6.98
N GLY A 36 5.19 0.69 -6.89
CA GLY A 36 3.98 -0.06 -6.61
C GLY A 36 2.91 0.22 -7.64
N GLY A 37 1.71 0.49 -7.16
CA GLY A 37 0.59 0.80 -8.03
C GLY A 37 0.41 2.28 -8.31
N ASN A 38 1.41 3.10 -8.02
CA ASN A 38 1.28 4.54 -8.17
C ASN A 38 0.89 4.91 -9.59
N GLY A 39 -0.12 5.75 -9.73
CA GLY A 39 -0.65 6.13 -11.04
C GLY A 39 -1.75 5.20 -11.55
N GLY A 40 -2.01 4.10 -10.86
CA GLY A 40 -3.07 3.19 -11.25
C GLY A 40 -4.40 3.48 -10.58
N THR A 41 -5.31 2.54 -10.72
CA THR A 41 -6.64 2.66 -10.13
C THR A 41 -6.56 2.51 -8.61
N VAL A 42 -7.24 3.39 -7.89
CA VAL A 42 -7.33 3.33 -6.45
C VAL A 42 -8.63 2.66 -6.06
N VAL A 43 -8.55 1.59 -5.28
CA VAL A 43 -9.74 0.88 -4.80
C VAL A 43 -9.65 0.72 -3.30
N THR A 44 -10.81 0.64 -2.65
CA THR A 44 -10.89 0.37 -1.22
C THR A 44 -11.57 -0.98 -1.04
N VAL A 45 -10.95 -1.85 -0.27
CA VAL A 45 -11.46 -3.20 -0.05
C VAL A 45 -11.71 -3.43 1.43
N SER A 46 -12.74 -4.18 1.73
CA SER A 46 -13.06 -4.58 3.11
C SER A 46 -13.39 -6.06 3.19
N THR A 47 -13.37 -6.77 2.09
CA THR A 47 -13.65 -8.21 2.04
C THR A 47 -12.47 -8.97 1.50
N PHE A 48 -12.40 -10.24 1.88
CA PHE A 48 -11.32 -11.10 1.42
C PHE A 48 -11.37 -11.32 -0.11
N ASP A 49 -12.58 -11.49 -0.64
CA ASP A 49 -12.74 -11.73 -2.08
C ASP A 49 -12.28 -10.53 -2.90
N ASP A 50 -12.63 -9.32 -2.48
CA ASP A 50 -12.22 -8.12 -3.20
C ASP A 50 -10.71 -7.94 -3.13
N LEU A 51 -10.12 -8.19 -1.96
CA LEU A 51 -8.69 -8.07 -1.81
C LEU A 51 -7.96 -9.03 -2.74
N LYS A 52 -8.40 -10.29 -2.81
CA LYS A 52 -7.80 -11.27 -3.71
C LYS A 52 -7.93 -10.84 -5.16
N LYS A 53 -9.09 -10.34 -5.52
CA LYS A 53 -9.36 -9.92 -6.89
C LYS A 53 -8.40 -8.83 -7.35
N TYR A 54 -8.28 -7.78 -6.56
CA TYR A 54 -7.44 -6.65 -6.98
C TYR A 54 -5.96 -6.91 -6.80
N ALA A 55 -5.58 -7.69 -5.80
CA ALA A 55 -4.18 -8.00 -5.57
C ALA A 55 -3.59 -8.81 -6.72
N SER A 56 -4.39 -9.68 -7.32
CA SER A 56 -3.92 -10.53 -8.40
C SER A 56 -4.27 -9.99 -9.78
N ALA A 57 -4.94 -8.86 -9.87
CA ALA A 57 -5.33 -8.28 -11.15
C ALA A 57 -4.12 -7.78 -11.93
N SER A 58 -4.27 -7.74 -13.25
CA SER A 58 -3.25 -7.15 -14.10
C SER A 58 -3.30 -5.64 -14.01
N GLY A 59 -2.14 -4.99 -14.08
CA GLY A 59 -2.06 -3.55 -14.09
C GLY A 59 -1.83 -2.95 -12.73
N LYS A 60 -1.74 -1.65 -12.71
CA LYS A 60 -1.40 -0.90 -11.49
C LYS A 60 -2.64 -0.66 -10.65
N TYR A 61 -2.55 -1.00 -9.38
CA TYR A 61 -3.62 -0.73 -8.42
C TYR A 61 -3.04 -0.24 -7.10
N VAL A 62 -3.70 0.75 -6.54
CA VAL A 62 -3.49 1.14 -5.15
C VAL A 62 -4.69 0.59 -4.37
N ILE A 63 -4.44 -0.37 -3.53
CA ILE A 63 -5.49 -1.09 -2.81
C ILE A 63 -5.48 -0.65 -1.36
N LYS A 64 -6.54 0.02 -0.96
CA LYS A 64 -6.68 0.50 0.41
C LYS A 64 -7.49 -0.50 1.21
N VAL A 65 -6.92 -0.96 2.31
CA VAL A 65 -7.55 -1.97 3.16
C VAL A 65 -8.26 -1.29 4.31
N SER A 66 -9.55 -1.49 4.38
CA SER A 66 -10.39 -0.91 5.42
C SER A 66 -10.73 -1.97 6.45
N GLY A 67 -10.20 -1.82 7.66
CA GLY A 67 -10.48 -2.74 8.76
C GLY A 67 -9.79 -4.08 8.64
N ARG A 68 -10.30 -5.05 9.37
CA ARG A 68 -9.73 -6.40 9.38
C ARG A 68 -10.34 -7.23 8.27
N ILE A 69 -9.49 -7.87 7.49
CA ILE A 69 -9.91 -8.84 6.48
C ILE A 69 -9.36 -10.19 6.92
N THR A 70 -10.25 -11.15 7.08
CA THR A 70 -9.85 -12.50 7.52
C THR A 70 -9.64 -13.39 6.32
N ALA A 71 -8.45 -13.94 6.20
CA ALA A 71 -8.13 -14.87 5.12
C ALA A 71 -8.63 -16.26 5.46
N THR A 72 -9.12 -16.97 4.47
CA THR A 72 -9.57 -18.35 4.63
C THR A 72 -9.12 -19.16 3.43
N PRO A 73 -8.67 -20.39 3.64
CA PRO A 73 -8.48 -21.03 4.94
C PRO A 73 -7.31 -20.42 5.71
N PHE A 74 -7.18 -20.82 6.96
CA PHE A 74 -6.11 -20.35 7.83
C PHE A 74 -4.76 -20.50 7.14
N GLY A 75 -3.99 -19.43 7.17
CA GLY A 75 -2.66 -19.44 6.56
C GLY A 75 -2.65 -19.18 5.07
N TYR A 76 -3.78 -18.78 4.49
CA TYR A 76 -3.85 -18.53 3.06
C TYR A 76 -2.91 -17.39 2.66
N GLU A 77 -2.15 -17.61 1.58
CA GLU A 77 -1.29 -16.57 1.03
C GLU A 77 -1.99 -15.95 -0.18
N ILE A 78 -2.35 -14.70 -0.05
CA ILE A 78 -3.04 -13.97 -1.13
C ILE A 78 -2.04 -13.68 -2.23
N PRO A 79 -2.25 -14.18 -3.44
CA PRO A 79 -1.29 -13.91 -4.52
C PRO A 79 -1.35 -12.45 -4.94
N VAL A 80 -0.19 -11.84 -5.04
CA VAL A 80 -0.05 -10.45 -5.46
C VAL A 80 0.73 -10.43 -6.77
N SER A 81 0.20 -9.74 -7.75
CA SER A 81 0.91 -9.58 -9.01
C SER A 81 1.68 -8.25 -9.01
N ASN A 82 2.31 -7.94 -10.15
CA ASN A 82 3.19 -6.78 -10.24
C ASN A 82 2.45 -5.45 -10.10
N ASP A 83 3.18 -4.42 -9.71
CA ASP A 83 2.73 -3.04 -9.75
C ASP A 83 1.54 -2.79 -8.82
N LYS A 84 1.70 -3.20 -7.57
CA LYS A 84 0.64 -3.05 -6.57
C LYS A 84 1.14 -2.27 -5.37
N THR A 85 0.27 -1.42 -4.85
CA THR A 85 0.45 -0.82 -3.53
C THR A 85 -0.73 -1.28 -2.68
N ILE A 86 -0.44 -1.88 -1.54
CA ILE A 86 -1.47 -2.33 -0.60
C ILE A 86 -1.22 -1.58 0.69
N ILE A 87 -2.18 -0.76 1.09
CA ILE A 87 -2.00 0.14 2.23
C ILE A 87 -3.23 0.11 3.11
N GLY A 88 -3.00 0.05 4.42
CA GLY A 88 -4.10 0.11 5.38
C GLY A 88 -4.61 1.52 5.59
N ILE A 89 -5.90 1.65 5.82
CA ILE A 89 -6.52 2.93 6.11
C ILE A 89 -6.47 3.16 7.61
N GLY A 90 -5.92 4.31 8.01
CA GLY A 90 -5.81 4.66 9.41
C GLY A 90 -4.95 3.65 10.16
N SER A 91 -5.41 3.19 11.30
CA SER A 91 -4.70 2.23 12.13
C SER A 91 -5.38 0.86 12.17
N THR A 92 -6.40 0.64 11.38
CA THR A 92 -7.24 -0.56 11.49
C THR A 92 -7.01 -1.59 10.40
N GLY A 93 -6.25 -1.27 9.35
CA GLY A 93 -6.02 -2.21 8.27
C GLY A 93 -5.29 -3.46 8.76
N GLU A 94 -5.86 -4.62 8.48
CA GLU A 94 -5.30 -5.87 8.97
C GLU A 94 -5.67 -7.03 8.07
N ILE A 95 -4.69 -7.89 7.81
CA ILE A 95 -4.94 -9.18 7.16
C ILE A 95 -4.76 -10.24 8.24
N TYR A 96 -5.85 -10.82 8.64
CA TYR A 96 -5.90 -11.74 9.77
C TYR A 96 -5.89 -13.17 9.28
N GLN A 97 -5.07 -14.01 9.90
CA GLN A 97 -4.96 -15.44 9.60
C GLN A 97 -4.44 -15.76 8.20
N GLY A 98 -3.70 -14.83 7.62
CA GLY A 98 -3.13 -15.05 6.31
C GLY A 98 -2.03 -14.05 6.02
N GLY A 99 -1.60 -14.01 4.81
CA GLY A 99 -0.55 -13.10 4.36
C GLY A 99 -0.57 -12.95 2.86
N PHE A 100 0.52 -12.43 2.32
CA PHE A 100 0.65 -12.22 0.89
C PHE A 100 1.73 -13.10 0.30
N GLY A 101 1.46 -13.65 -0.88
CA GLY A 101 2.44 -14.38 -1.64
C GLY A 101 2.95 -13.52 -2.79
N LEU A 102 4.25 -13.26 -2.81
CA LEU A 102 4.83 -12.30 -3.73
C LEU A 102 5.67 -12.95 -4.83
N LYS A 103 5.45 -14.20 -5.11
CA LYS A 103 6.21 -14.91 -6.16
C LYS A 103 5.31 -15.15 -7.35
N PRO A 104 5.69 -14.67 -8.52
CA PRO A 104 6.89 -13.93 -8.90
C PRO A 104 6.67 -12.43 -9.02
N ALA A 105 6.00 -11.80 -8.11
CA ALA A 105 5.67 -10.38 -8.20
C ALA A 105 6.88 -9.50 -8.01
N ASN A 106 6.88 -8.37 -8.69
CA ASN A 106 7.84 -7.32 -8.44
C ASN A 106 7.13 -5.97 -8.47
N ASN A 107 7.81 -4.96 -7.99
CA ASN A 107 7.29 -3.60 -7.89
C ASN A 107 6.05 -3.55 -6.98
N VAL A 108 6.17 -4.07 -5.77
CA VAL A 108 5.07 -4.14 -4.82
C VAL A 108 5.42 -3.36 -3.56
N ILE A 109 4.49 -2.56 -3.08
CA ILE A 109 4.61 -1.83 -1.82
C ILE A 109 3.48 -2.27 -0.90
N ILE A 110 3.83 -2.69 0.31
CA ILE A 110 2.85 -3.02 1.35
C ILE A 110 3.19 -2.17 2.56
N ARG A 111 2.25 -1.36 3.01
CA ARG A 111 2.50 -0.39 4.07
C ARG A 111 1.31 -0.27 5.01
N ASN A 112 1.61 0.07 6.24
CA ASN A 112 0.60 0.44 7.23
C ASN A 112 -0.45 -0.64 7.44
N LEU A 113 -0.02 -1.90 7.46
CA LEU A 113 -0.90 -3.04 7.64
C LEU A 113 -0.37 -3.96 8.73
N LYS A 114 -1.29 -4.52 9.49
CA LYS A 114 -0.98 -5.67 10.33
C LYS A 114 -1.24 -6.93 9.51
N ILE A 115 -0.29 -7.83 9.50
CA ILE A 115 -0.39 -9.01 8.64
C ILE A 115 -0.05 -10.27 9.43
N GLY A 116 -0.83 -11.32 9.19
CA GLY A 116 -0.46 -12.65 9.61
C GLY A 116 -0.64 -12.94 11.09
N LYS A 117 -1.50 -12.20 11.74
CA LYS A 117 -1.75 -12.49 13.14
C LYS A 117 -2.36 -13.88 13.28
N ILE A 118 -1.77 -14.67 14.16
CA ILE A 118 -2.20 -16.01 14.41
C ILE A 118 -2.56 -16.11 15.88
N ASP A 119 -3.77 -16.56 16.15
CA ASP A 119 -4.17 -16.84 17.51
C ASP A 119 -3.75 -18.26 17.82
N VAL A 120 -2.74 -18.38 18.65
CA VAL A 120 -2.25 -19.70 19.08
C VAL A 120 -2.96 -20.02 20.37
N VAL A 121 -3.58 -21.16 20.40
CA VAL A 121 -4.34 -21.56 21.56
C VAL A 121 -3.55 -22.54 22.38
#